data_7cdf10b48b75c4a90ed88635c72ee140
#
_entry.id   7cdf10b48b75c4a90ed88635c72ee140
#
_cell.length_a   1.000
_cell.length_b   1.000
_cell.length_c   1.000
_cell.angle_alpha   90.00
_cell.angle_beta   90.00
_cell.angle_gamma   90.00
#
_symmetry.space_group_name_H-M   'P 1'
#
loop_
_entity.id
_entity.type
_entity.pdbx_description
1 polymer ?
#
loop_
_entity_poly.entity_id
_entity_poly.type
_entity_poly.pdbx_seq_one_letter_code
_entity_poly.pdbx_strand_id
1 'polypeptide(L)'
;KLIHEVKKNAITIAEDMSGMPGLACPIKDGGMGFDYRLAMGIPDFWIKYIKEVRDEDWKAGHIFYEMTNRRQDEKTISYAESHDQALVGDKTIIFRLCDADMYWHFEKGHSTYMVDRGIALHKMIRLVTASTINGGYLTFMGNEFGHPEWIDFPRQGNGWSHKYARRQWSLVDNPRYFYSCLNLFDEKMVHLLREHLVPVKDKQYGTHLPWEDKLCDNEGDQVVAYQRGDLVFVFNWNGVKSFEGYGIPVPAGKYKVVLNTDAKEFAGFGLSDDTVEHFTLPDTGYL
;
A
#
# COMPACT_ATOMS: atom_id res chain seq x y z
N LYS A 1 17.38 17.04 -17.75
CA LYS A 1 18.50 16.99 -18.72
C LYS A 1 19.83 17.21 -18.02
N LEU A 2 20.10 18.39 -17.44
CA LEU A 2 21.40 18.72 -16.82
C LEU A 2 21.83 17.68 -15.75
N ILE A 3 20.91 17.23 -14.89
CA ILE A 3 21.20 16.23 -13.86
C ILE A 3 21.76 14.96 -14.48
N HIS A 4 21.12 14.43 -15.52
CA HIS A 4 21.56 13.19 -16.19
C HIS A 4 22.84 13.39 -17.05
N GLU A 5 23.16 14.62 -17.46
CA GLU A 5 24.45 14.93 -18.09
C GLU A 5 25.60 14.87 -17.07
N VAL A 6 25.35 15.33 -15.85
CA VAL A 6 26.33 15.29 -14.75
C VAL A 6 26.43 13.90 -14.12
N LYS A 7 25.28 13.23 -13.91
CA LYS A 7 25.18 11.91 -13.27
C LYS A 7 24.16 11.06 -14.00
N LYS A 8 24.61 10.18 -14.88
CA LYS A 8 23.76 9.34 -15.73
C LYS A 8 22.75 8.46 -14.94
N ASN A 9 23.14 8.01 -13.76
CA ASN A 9 22.34 7.12 -12.92
C ASN A 9 21.53 7.88 -11.85
N ALA A 10 21.45 9.20 -11.92
CA ALA A 10 20.60 9.96 -11.03
C ALA A 10 19.12 9.69 -11.37
N ILE A 11 18.28 9.66 -10.36
CA ILE A 11 16.82 9.56 -10.50
C ILE A 11 16.23 10.93 -10.16
N THR A 12 15.30 11.38 -10.98
CA THR A 12 14.57 12.64 -10.77
C THR A 12 13.10 12.34 -10.57
N ILE A 13 12.54 12.82 -9.47
CA ILE A 13 11.14 12.63 -9.09
C ILE A 13 10.50 14.01 -9.00
N ALA A 14 9.43 14.22 -9.76
CA ALA A 14 8.68 15.46 -9.72
C ALA A 14 7.54 15.37 -8.71
N GLU A 15 7.39 16.41 -7.91
CA GLU A 15 6.22 16.66 -7.07
C GLU A 15 5.38 17.76 -7.72
N ASP A 16 4.15 17.42 -8.12
CA ASP A 16 3.26 18.36 -8.77
C ASP A 16 1.80 17.93 -8.67
N MET A 17 0.96 18.81 -8.12
CA MET A 17 -0.48 18.61 -7.93
C MET A 17 -1.32 18.98 -9.14
N SER A 18 -0.74 19.63 -10.17
CA SER A 18 -1.52 20.16 -11.30
C SER A 18 -2.17 19.08 -12.16
N GLY A 19 -1.69 17.84 -12.06
CA GLY A 19 -2.14 16.75 -12.93
C GLY A 19 -1.75 16.91 -14.40
N MET A 20 -0.89 17.87 -14.75
CA MET A 20 -0.45 18.09 -16.14
C MET A 20 0.23 16.84 -16.71
N PRO A 21 -0.12 16.47 -17.96
CA PRO A 21 0.52 15.35 -18.64
C PRO A 21 1.97 15.69 -19.05
N GLY A 22 2.77 14.63 -19.24
CA GLY A 22 4.13 14.76 -19.81
C GLY A 22 5.23 15.10 -18.80
N LEU A 23 4.92 15.22 -17.52
CA LEU A 23 5.91 15.57 -16.50
C LEU A 23 7.01 14.51 -16.39
N ALA A 24 6.64 13.23 -16.38
CA ALA A 24 7.56 12.10 -16.36
C ALA A 24 7.68 11.39 -17.72
N CYS A 25 7.42 12.11 -18.80
CA CYS A 25 7.70 11.65 -20.16
C CYS A 25 9.06 12.17 -20.65
N PRO A 26 9.73 11.42 -21.55
CA PRO A 26 10.99 11.84 -22.13
C PRO A 26 10.88 13.16 -22.91
N ILE A 27 11.92 14.00 -22.86
CA ILE A 27 11.98 15.29 -23.60
C ILE A 27 11.80 15.08 -25.12
N LYS A 28 12.35 13.99 -25.67
CA LYS A 28 12.23 13.66 -27.10
C LYS A 28 10.77 13.41 -27.53
N ASP A 29 9.92 13.02 -26.60
CA ASP A 29 8.50 12.74 -26.82
C ASP A 29 7.61 13.92 -26.37
N GLY A 30 8.21 15.10 -26.15
CA GLY A 30 7.53 16.33 -25.76
C GLY A 30 7.30 16.49 -24.25
N GLY A 31 7.83 15.59 -23.43
CA GLY A 31 7.73 15.66 -21.97
C GLY A 31 8.77 16.56 -21.31
N MET A 32 8.67 16.71 -19.99
CA MET A 32 9.61 17.52 -19.20
C MET A 32 10.86 16.74 -18.77
N GLY A 33 10.88 15.41 -18.91
CA GLY A 33 12.06 14.57 -18.74
C GLY A 33 12.41 14.25 -17.31
N PHE A 34 11.46 14.27 -16.38
CA PHE A 34 11.63 13.61 -15.10
C PHE A 34 11.50 12.09 -15.28
N ASP A 35 12.15 11.32 -14.40
CA ASP A 35 12.09 9.87 -14.46
C ASP A 35 10.78 9.34 -13.85
N TYR A 36 10.29 10.02 -12.81
CA TYR A 36 9.07 9.70 -12.09
C TYR A 36 8.34 10.97 -11.66
N ARG A 37 7.05 10.80 -11.34
CA ARG A 37 6.26 11.79 -10.60
C ARG A 37 5.60 11.15 -9.38
N LEU A 38 5.31 11.93 -8.34
CA LEU A 38 4.53 11.45 -7.20
C LEU A 38 3.08 11.25 -7.60
N ALA A 39 2.49 10.11 -7.17
CA ALA A 39 1.07 9.79 -7.38
C ALA A 39 0.23 10.41 -6.25
N MET A 40 0.16 11.74 -6.20
CA MET A 40 -0.42 12.50 -5.08
C MET A 40 -1.92 12.26 -4.87
N GLY A 41 -2.65 11.78 -5.89
CA GLY A 41 -4.06 11.41 -5.75
C GLY A 41 -4.30 10.18 -4.86
N ILE A 42 -3.33 9.27 -4.74
CA ILE A 42 -3.50 8.05 -3.94
C ILE A 42 -3.61 8.34 -2.44
N PRO A 43 -2.68 9.09 -1.80
CA PRO A 43 -2.83 9.42 -0.38
C PRO A 43 -4.06 10.28 -0.10
N ASP A 44 -4.43 11.21 -1.00
CA ASP A 44 -5.64 12.00 -0.86
C ASP A 44 -6.90 11.13 -0.91
N PHE A 45 -6.93 10.13 -1.80
CA PHE A 45 -7.99 9.12 -1.82
C PHE A 45 -8.08 8.39 -0.48
N TRP A 46 -6.96 7.84 0.02
CA TRP A 46 -6.98 7.06 1.27
C TRP A 46 -7.47 7.88 2.46
N ILE A 47 -6.94 9.08 2.66
CA ILE A 47 -7.36 9.95 3.77
C ILE A 47 -8.86 10.27 3.69
N LYS A 48 -9.34 10.65 2.50
CA LYS A 48 -10.75 10.95 2.29
C LYS A 48 -11.63 9.71 2.48
N TYR A 49 -11.21 8.57 1.92
CA TYR A 49 -11.99 7.33 1.95
C TYR A 49 -12.15 6.79 3.37
N ILE A 50 -11.06 6.73 4.13
CA ILE A 50 -11.07 6.29 5.54
C ILE A 50 -11.91 7.26 6.41
N LYS A 51 -11.89 8.55 6.10
CA LYS A 51 -12.57 9.58 6.88
C LYS A 51 -14.08 9.66 6.61
N GLU A 52 -14.49 9.49 5.36
CA GLU A 52 -15.83 9.78 4.90
C GLU A 52 -16.68 8.54 4.63
N VAL A 53 -16.07 7.38 4.41
CA VAL A 53 -16.76 6.15 4.03
C VAL A 53 -16.58 5.09 5.13
N ARG A 54 -17.69 4.55 5.61
CA ARG A 54 -17.65 3.44 6.59
C ARG A 54 -17.15 2.16 5.92
N ASP A 55 -16.48 1.28 6.67
CA ASP A 55 -15.90 0.04 6.13
C ASP A 55 -16.91 -0.82 5.39
N GLU A 56 -18.14 -0.89 5.91
CA GLU A 56 -19.23 -1.68 5.32
C GLU A 56 -19.65 -1.17 3.93
N ASP A 57 -19.33 0.09 3.64
CA ASP A 57 -19.66 0.77 2.39
C ASP A 57 -18.47 0.83 1.42
N TRP A 58 -17.31 0.29 1.81
CA TRP A 58 -16.13 0.28 0.95
C TRP A 58 -16.38 -0.55 -0.32
N LYS A 59 -15.99 0.01 -1.45
CA LYS A 59 -16.13 -0.61 -2.78
C LYS A 59 -14.80 -1.16 -3.24
N ALA A 60 -14.68 -2.48 -3.29
CA ALA A 60 -13.44 -3.17 -3.62
C ALA A 60 -12.93 -2.80 -5.04
N GLY A 61 -13.82 -2.74 -6.01
CA GLY A 61 -13.51 -2.34 -7.38
C GLY A 61 -13.12 -0.86 -7.49
N HIS A 62 -13.73 0.02 -6.68
CA HIS A 62 -13.36 1.43 -6.64
C HIS A 62 -11.95 1.62 -6.07
N ILE A 63 -11.61 0.90 -4.99
CA ILE A 63 -10.24 0.91 -4.44
C ILE A 63 -9.25 0.48 -5.52
N PHE A 64 -9.49 -0.63 -6.21
CA PHE A 64 -8.62 -1.10 -7.28
C PHE A 64 -8.50 -0.08 -8.42
N TYR A 65 -9.61 0.54 -8.82
CA TYR A 65 -9.60 1.59 -9.84
C TYR A 65 -8.72 2.77 -9.43
N GLU A 66 -8.87 3.31 -8.21
CA GLU A 66 -8.09 4.46 -7.74
C GLU A 66 -6.59 4.14 -7.65
N MET A 67 -6.23 2.91 -7.27
CA MET A 67 -4.84 2.45 -7.21
C MET A 67 -4.21 2.27 -8.61
N THR A 68 -5.01 2.00 -9.64
CA THR A 68 -4.53 1.70 -11.00
C THR A 68 -4.85 2.79 -12.03
N ASN A 69 -5.64 3.82 -11.65
CA ASN A 69 -6.00 4.93 -12.52
C ASN A 69 -4.83 5.91 -12.71
N ARG A 70 -4.01 5.64 -13.69
CA ARG A 70 -2.81 6.43 -14.02
C ARG A 70 -2.54 6.45 -15.53
N ARG A 71 -1.72 7.40 -15.96
CA ARG A 71 -1.22 7.42 -17.35
C ARG A 71 -0.22 6.29 -17.55
N GLN A 72 -0.33 5.59 -18.67
CA GLN A 72 0.57 4.48 -18.98
C GLN A 72 1.97 4.93 -19.43
N ASP A 73 2.07 6.15 -19.97
CA ASP A 73 3.30 6.76 -20.47
C ASP A 73 4.10 7.50 -19.39
N GLU A 74 3.58 7.63 -18.18
CA GLU A 74 4.26 8.28 -17.05
C GLU A 74 4.49 7.28 -15.91
N LYS A 75 5.73 7.20 -15.43
CA LYS A 75 6.06 6.41 -14.24
C LYS A 75 5.78 7.20 -12.98
N THR A 76 5.11 6.56 -12.02
CA THR A 76 4.74 7.17 -10.75
C THR A 76 5.43 6.51 -9.55
N ILE A 77 5.63 7.29 -8.51
CA ILE A 77 5.94 6.80 -7.17
C ILE A 77 4.64 6.84 -6.37
N SER A 78 4.12 5.65 -6.06
CA SER A 78 2.88 5.50 -5.29
C SER A 78 3.16 5.43 -3.80
N TYR A 79 2.24 5.92 -2.99
CA TYR A 79 2.33 5.89 -1.53
C TYR A 79 0.94 6.04 -0.90
N ALA A 80 0.74 5.43 0.27
CA ALA A 80 -0.52 5.53 0.99
C ALA A 80 -0.62 6.86 1.78
N GLU A 81 0.48 7.29 2.36
CA GLU A 81 0.63 8.56 3.08
C GLU A 81 2.06 9.05 3.07
N SER A 82 2.24 10.35 3.28
CA SER A 82 3.53 11.00 3.51
C SER A 82 3.43 11.94 4.71
N HIS A 83 4.41 12.84 4.88
CA HIS A 83 4.34 13.91 5.89
C HIS A 83 3.20 14.91 5.62
N ASP A 84 2.83 15.10 4.35
CA ASP A 84 1.86 16.15 3.96
C ASP A 84 0.48 15.91 4.56
N GLN A 85 -0.06 14.70 4.47
CA GLN A 85 -1.42 14.38 4.93
C GLN A 85 -1.57 14.68 6.43
N ALA A 86 -0.56 14.35 7.22
CA ALA A 86 -0.57 14.60 8.65
C ALA A 86 -0.30 16.08 9.02
N LEU A 87 0.52 16.80 8.23
CA LEU A 87 0.87 18.21 8.47
C LEU A 87 -0.25 19.18 8.08
N VAL A 88 -1.03 18.87 7.06
CA VAL A 88 -2.06 19.76 6.51
C VAL A 88 -3.39 19.63 7.27
N GLY A 89 -3.36 19.22 8.53
CA GLY A 89 -4.51 19.23 9.42
C GLY A 89 -5.27 17.91 9.49
N ASP A 90 -4.62 16.81 9.09
CA ASP A 90 -5.16 15.46 9.27
C ASP A 90 -4.28 14.63 10.23
N LYS A 91 -4.50 13.33 10.30
CA LYS A 91 -3.82 12.36 11.16
C LYS A 91 -3.09 11.35 10.28
N THR A 92 -2.13 10.63 10.84
CA THR A 92 -1.56 9.43 10.18
C THR A 92 -2.66 8.41 9.89
N ILE A 93 -2.49 7.58 8.87
CA ILE A 93 -3.50 6.55 8.51
C ILE A 93 -3.80 5.67 9.72
N ILE A 94 -2.77 5.17 10.38
CA ILE A 94 -2.98 4.28 11.53
C ILE A 94 -3.74 4.98 12.68
N PHE A 95 -3.45 6.25 12.95
CA PHE A 95 -4.17 7.00 13.96
C PHE A 95 -5.61 7.27 13.53
N ARG A 96 -5.85 7.51 12.25
CA ARG A 96 -7.20 7.67 11.70
C ARG A 96 -8.03 6.38 11.85
N LEU A 97 -7.39 5.22 11.68
CA LEU A 97 -8.04 3.91 11.79
C LEU A 97 -8.30 3.48 13.24
N CYS A 98 -7.38 3.76 14.17
CA CYS A 98 -7.43 3.30 15.56
C CYS A 98 -7.90 4.38 16.54
N ASP A 99 -7.80 5.66 16.17
CA ASP A 99 -8.07 6.83 17.00
C ASP A 99 -7.35 6.77 18.37
N ALA A 100 -7.99 7.26 19.41
CA ALA A 100 -7.41 7.31 20.77
C ALA A 100 -7.07 5.93 21.36
N ASP A 101 -7.72 4.86 20.90
CA ASP A 101 -7.42 3.50 21.33
C ASP A 101 -5.96 3.10 21.09
N MET A 102 -5.31 3.71 20.12
CA MET A 102 -3.90 3.52 19.83
C MET A 102 -2.98 3.84 21.02
N TYR A 103 -3.35 4.77 21.87
CA TYR A 103 -2.55 5.13 23.04
C TYR A 103 -2.70 4.16 24.22
N TRP A 104 -3.83 3.45 24.28
CA TRP A 104 -4.20 2.65 25.45
C TRP A 104 -4.27 1.16 25.16
N HIS A 105 -4.50 0.80 23.90
CA HIS A 105 -4.83 -0.56 23.49
C HIS A 105 -3.95 -1.10 22.34
N PHE A 106 -2.86 -0.42 22.00
CA PHE A 106 -1.92 -0.88 20.95
C PHE A 106 -0.87 -1.87 21.50
N GLU A 107 -1.29 -2.65 22.50
CA GLU A 107 -0.47 -3.64 23.20
C GLU A 107 -1.02 -5.05 22.94
N LYS A 108 -0.11 -6.00 22.70
CA LYS A 108 -0.46 -7.43 22.49
C LYS A 108 -1.20 -7.99 23.70
N GLY A 109 -2.36 -8.62 23.47
CA GLY A 109 -3.22 -9.17 24.49
C GLY A 109 -4.17 -8.17 25.17
N HIS A 110 -4.11 -6.90 24.79
CA HIS A 110 -4.97 -5.84 25.32
C HIS A 110 -5.61 -4.98 24.24
N SER A 111 -5.66 -5.48 23.00
CA SER A 111 -6.26 -4.76 21.86
C SER A 111 -7.78 -4.68 21.98
N THR A 112 -8.32 -3.67 21.33
CA THR A 112 -9.76 -3.52 21.08
C THR A 112 -10.08 -3.90 19.65
N TYR A 113 -11.35 -4.11 19.34
CA TYR A 113 -11.81 -4.29 17.95
C TYR A 113 -11.34 -3.15 17.03
N MET A 114 -11.34 -1.91 17.52
CA MET A 114 -10.88 -0.76 16.74
C MET A 114 -9.40 -0.85 16.35
N VAL A 115 -8.57 -1.30 17.30
CA VAL A 115 -7.12 -1.50 17.06
C VAL A 115 -6.89 -2.67 16.11
N ASP A 116 -7.54 -3.81 16.33
CA ASP A 116 -7.39 -5.01 15.49
C ASP A 116 -7.81 -4.71 14.04
N ARG A 117 -8.97 -4.06 13.87
CA ARG A 117 -9.44 -3.56 12.57
C ARG A 117 -8.44 -2.59 11.95
N GLY A 118 -7.96 -1.63 12.72
CA GLY A 118 -7.01 -0.61 12.23
C GLY A 118 -5.70 -1.23 11.75
N ILE A 119 -5.16 -2.21 12.47
CA ILE A 119 -3.98 -2.99 12.09
C ILE A 119 -4.22 -3.77 10.79
N ALA A 120 -5.37 -4.43 10.68
CA ALA A 120 -5.71 -5.20 9.47
C ALA A 120 -5.80 -4.28 8.25
N LEU A 121 -6.56 -3.20 8.33
CA LEU A 121 -6.74 -2.24 7.24
C LEU A 121 -5.42 -1.52 6.88
N HIS A 122 -4.59 -1.15 7.86
CA HIS A 122 -3.30 -0.53 7.61
C HIS A 122 -2.40 -1.41 6.73
N LYS A 123 -2.31 -2.71 7.03
CA LYS A 123 -1.56 -3.68 6.21
C LYS A 123 -2.13 -3.81 4.81
N MET A 124 -3.45 -3.94 4.68
CA MET A 124 -4.13 -4.08 3.38
C MET A 124 -3.97 -2.83 2.51
N ILE A 125 -4.13 -1.63 3.07
CA ILE A 125 -3.93 -0.35 2.40
C ILE A 125 -2.50 -0.25 1.85
N ARG A 126 -1.50 -0.58 2.66
CA ARG A 126 -0.11 -0.57 2.24
C ARG A 126 0.16 -1.60 1.15
N LEU A 127 -0.35 -2.82 1.31
CA LEU A 127 -0.15 -3.89 0.33
C LEU A 127 -0.78 -3.56 -1.02
N VAL A 128 -2.03 -3.11 -1.07
CA VAL A 128 -2.67 -2.76 -2.34
C VAL A 128 -1.97 -1.59 -3.02
N THR A 129 -1.56 -0.58 -2.25
CA THR A 129 -0.83 0.57 -2.79
C THR A 129 0.54 0.17 -3.34
N ALA A 130 1.29 -0.67 -2.62
CA ALA A 130 2.61 -1.12 -3.03
C ALA A 130 2.57 -2.13 -4.17
N SER A 131 1.57 -3.00 -4.22
CA SER A 131 1.46 -4.03 -5.26
C SER A 131 0.92 -3.51 -6.60
N THR A 132 0.34 -2.30 -6.64
CA THR A 132 -0.17 -1.66 -7.86
C THR A 132 0.72 -0.55 -8.41
N ILE A 133 1.97 -0.42 -7.98
CA ILE A 133 2.93 0.59 -8.47
C ILE A 133 3.27 0.39 -9.95
N ASN A 134 3.58 1.48 -10.67
CA ASN A 134 4.15 1.38 -12.02
C ASN A 134 5.58 1.96 -12.14
N GLY A 135 6.16 2.38 -11.04
CA GLY A 135 7.52 2.92 -10.96
C GLY A 135 8.19 2.62 -9.65
N GLY A 136 7.64 3.12 -8.56
CA GLY A 136 8.19 2.89 -7.24
C GLY A 136 7.17 3.07 -6.12
N TYR A 137 7.60 2.72 -4.91
CA TYR A 137 6.82 2.86 -3.68
C TYR A 137 7.57 3.76 -2.71
N LEU A 138 6.88 4.76 -2.15
CA LEU A 138 7.42 5.62 -1.12
C LEU A 138 6.85 5.22 0.23
N THR A 139 7.73 5.02 1.20
CA THR A 139 7.39 4.91 2.61
C THR A 139 7.95 6.13 3.32
N PHE A 140 7.08 6.94 3.92
CA PHE A 140 7.53 7.99 4.81
C PHE A 140 7.94 7.38 6.15
N MET A 141 9.08 7.83 6.69
CA MET A 141 9.69 7.26 7.90
C MET A 141 8.69 7.12 9.05
N GLY A 142 8.55 5.92 9.58
CA GLY A 142 7.64 5.58 10.68
C GLY A 142 6.28 5.03 10.24
N ASN A 143 5.86 5.25 9.00
CA ASN A 143 4.59 4.72 8.51
C ASN A 143 4.65 3.20 8.32
N GLU A 144 5.84 2.64 8.06
CA GLU A 144 6.09 1.20 7.94
C GLU A 144 5.69 0.44 9.20
N PHE A 145 5.85 1.04 10.36
CA PHE A 145 5.45 0.42 11.63
C PHE A 145 4.22 1.06 12.28
N GLY A 146 3.56 2.00 11.59
CA GLY A 146 2.37 2.64 12.11
C GLY A 146 2.64 3.62 13.24
N HIS A 147 3.68 4.46 13.14
CA HIS A 147 3.94 5.49 14.13
C HIS A 147 2.70 6.40 14.31
N PRO A 148 2.20 6.60 15.54
CA PRO A 148 0.91 7.26 15.76
C PRO A 148 0.95 8.76 15.52
N GLU A 149 2.09 9.38 15.77
CA GLU A 149 2.23 10.82 15.76
C GLU A 149 2.65 11.34 14.37
N TRP A 150 2.12 12.51 14.01
CA TRP A 150 2.64 13.26 12.87
C TRP A 150 4.00 13.90 13.21
N ILE A 151 4.69 14.42 12.19
CA ILE A 151 5.85 15.29 12.41
C ILE A 151 5.37 16.73 12.54
N ASP A 152 5.58 17.35 13.69
CA ASP A 152 5.39 18.79 13.91
C ASP A 152 6.74 19.48 13.82
N PHE A 153 7.02 20.11 12.68
CA PHE A 153 8.28 20.82 12.44
C PHE A 153 8.44 22.00 13.41
N PRO A 154 9.70 22.34 13.78
CA PRO A 154 9.96 23.53 14.59
C PRO A 154 9.37 24.79 13.97
N ARG A 155 8.50 25.47 14.68
CA ARG A 155 7.82 26.69 14.28
C ARG A 155 7.51 27.57 15.49
N GLN A 156 7.15 28.83 15.26
CA GLN A 156 6.84 29.76 16.34
C GLN A 156 5.77 29.22 17.30
N GLY A 157 4.71 28.58 16.76
CA GLY A 157 3.58 28.06 17.56
C GLY A 157 3.95 26.94 18.53
N ASN A 158 5.07 26.24 18.33
CA ASN A 158 5.57 25.20 19.25
C ASN A 158 6.91 25.58 19.92
N GLY A 159 7.25 26.89 19.94
CA GLY A 159 8.48 27.38 20.55
C GLY A 159 9.75 26.88 19.86
N TRP A 160 9.70 26.61 18.57
CA TRP A 160 10.80 26.07 17.76
C TRP A 160 11.29 24.71 18.27
N SER A 161 10.39 23.91 18.86
CA SER A 161 10.70 22.62 19.46
C SER A 161 10.94 21.55 18.39
N HIS A 162 11.99 20.74 18.56
CA HIS A 162 12.26 19.54 17.79
C HIS A 162 11.62 18.27 18.37
N LYS A 163 10.87 18.37 19.48
CA LYS A 163 10.35 17.22 20.23
C LYS A 163 9.50 16.29 19.33
N TYR A 164 8.65 16.85 18.50
CA TYR A 164 7.75 16.12 17.61
C TYR A 164 8.23 16.05 16.14
N ALA A 165 9.44 16.56 15.87
CA ALA A 165 10.06 16.49 14.55
C ALA A 165 10.86 15.20 14.30
N ARG A 166 10.64 14.17 15.10
CA ARG A 166 11.38 12.90 15.03
C ARG A 166 10.46 11.71 15.27
N ARG A 167 10.88 10.54 14.80
CA ARG A 167 10.20 9.28 15.07
C ARG A 167 10.73 8.60 16.33
N GLN A 168 9.85 7.89 17.01
CA GLN A 168 10.17 7.08 18.19
C GLN A 168 10.48 5.64 17.77
N TRP A 169 11.69 5.41 17.25
CA TRP A 169 12.12 4.10 16.76
C TRP A 169 12.08 3.01 17.83
N SER A 170 12.22 3.37 19.10
CA SER A 170 12.09 2.45 20.24
C SER A 170 10.71 1.77 20.34
N LEU A 171 9.68 2.26 19.64
CA LEU A 171 8.39 1.59 19.57
C LEU A 171 8.48 0.27 18.81
N VAL A 172 9.29 0.20 17.76
CA VAL A 172 9.52 -1.02 16.98
C VAL A 172 10.25 -2.07 17.81
N ASP A 173 11.22 -1.62 18.63
CA ASP A 173 12.05 -2.50 19.44
C ASP A 173 11.30 -3.08 20.66
N ASN A 174 10.14 -2.52 20.99
CA ASN A 174 9.37 -2.96 22.15
C ASN A 174 8.43 -4.13 21.79
N PRO A 175 8.70 -5.36 22.26
CA PRO A 175 7.94 -6.55 21.88
C PRO A 175 6.51 -6.57 22.41
N ARG A 176 6.17 -5.70 23.37
CA ARG A 176 4.82 -5.61 23.93
C ARG A 176 3.80 -5.04 22.95
N TYR A 177 4.24 -4.16 22.04
CA TYR A 177 3.35 -3.43 21.14
C TYR A 177 3.28 -4.07 19.77
N PHE A 178 2.27 -3.71 19.00
CA PHE A 178 2.05 -4.17 17.63
C PHE A 178 2.97 -3.53 16.57
N TYR A 179 3.73 -2.48 16.93
CA TYR A 179 4.61 -1.78 15.99
C TYR A 179 5.63 -2.71 15.32
N SER A 180 6.20 -3.64 16.08
CA SER A 180 7.13 -4.65 15.54
C SER A 180 6.47 -5.57 14.52
N CYS A 181 5.18 -5.90 14.70
CA CYS A 181 4.43 -6.74 13.78
C CYS A 181 4.15 -6.02 12.46
N LEU A 182 3.79 -4.74 12.53
CA LEU A 182 3.58 -3.91 11.34
C LEU A 182 4.88 -3.70 10.57
N ASN A 183 5.98 -3.44 11.27
CA ASN A 183 7.30 -3.31 10.66
C ASN A 183 7.73 -4.61 9.94
N LEU A 184 7.54 -5.76 10.58
CA LEU A 184 7.85 -7.05 9.99
C LEU A 184 6.99 -7.30 8.72
N PHE A 185 5.71 -6.95 8.77
CA PHE A 185 4.84 -7.05 7.61
C PHE A 185 5.36 -6.19 6.45
N ASP A 186 5.71 -4.93 6.71
CA ASP A 186 6.22 -4.02 5.68
C ASP A 186 7.51 -4.53 5.06
N GLU A 187 8.43 -5.03 5.88
CA GLU A 187 9.67 -5.67 5.43
C GLU A 187 9.38 -6.84 4.48
N LYS A 188 8.52 -7.78 4.89
CA LYS A 188 8.16 -8.94 4.08
C LYS A 188 7.47 -8.55 2.78
N MET A 189 6.54 -7.60 2.85
CA MET A 189 5.84 -7.04 1.69
C MET A 189 6.82 -6.45 0.67
N VAL A 190 7.72 -5.58 1.12
CA VAL A 190 8.68 -4.92 0.23
C VAL A 190 9.64 -5.92 -0.41
N HIS A 191 10.14 -6.90 0.37
CA HIS A 191 11.01 -7.95 -0.14
C HIS A 191 10.31 -8.81 -1.19
N LEU A 192 9.08 -9.27 -0.91
CA LEU A 192 8.27 -10.06 -1.84
C LEU A 192 8.03 -9.31 -3.16
N LEU A 193 7.57 -8.05 -3.07
CA LEU A 193 7.30 -7.26 -4.27
C LEU A 193 8.57 -6.97 -5.08
N ARG A 194 9.68 -6.71 -4.42
CA ARG A 194 10.98 -6.52 -5.08
C ARG A 194 11.45 -7.77 -5.82
N GLU A 195 11.21 -8.95 -5.27
CA GLU A 195 11.60 -10.23 -5.87
C GLU A 195 10.74 -10.56 -7.09
N HIS A 196 9.44 -10.35 -7.00
CA HIS A 196 8.47 -10.83 -8.00
C HIS A 196 8.03 -9.78 -9.01
N LEU A 197 8.00 -8.49 -8.66
CA LEU A 197 7.64 -7.43 -9.62
C LEU A 197 8.85 -7.02 -10.48
N VAL A 198 9.34 -7.96 -11.27
CA VAL A 198 10.49 -7.74 -12.16
C VAL A 198 10.03 -7.02 -13.44
N PRO A 199 10.72 -5.93 -13.86
CA PRO A 199 10.38 -5.22 -15.08
C PRO A 199 10.42 -6.13 -16.32
N VAL A 200 9.40 -6.02 -17.15
CA VAL A 200 9.29 -6.70 -18.45
C VAL A 200 9.59 -5.73 -19.58
N LYS A 201 10.03 -6.27 -20.73
CA LYS A 201 10.25 -5.47 -21.95
C LYS A 201 9.07 -5.66 -22.88
N ASP A 202 8.47 -4.56 -23.28
CA ASP A 202 7.38 -4.50 -24.24
C ASP A 202 7.76 -3.63 -25.46
N LYS A 203 7.23 -3.95 -26.63
CA LYS A 203 7.55 -3.19 -27.87
C LYS A 203 6.87 -1.83 -27.92
N GLN A 204 5.69 -1.73 -27.32
CA GLN A 204 4.87 -0.51 -27.34
C GLN A 204 5.20 0.40 -26.17
N TYR A 205 5.35 -0.17 -24.97
CA TYR A 205 5.50 0.59 -23.70
C TYR A 205 6.93 0.60 -23.15
N GLY A 206 7.87 -0.09 -23.83
CA GLY A 206 9.25 -0.19 -23.37
C GLY A 206 9.42 -1.08 -22.15
N THR A 207 10.28 -0.67 -21.23
CA THR A 207 10.49 -1.42 -19.97
C THR A 207 9.58 -0.89 -18.89
N HIS A 208 8.69 -1.74 -18.39
CA HIS A 208 7.71 -1.43 -17.34
C HIS A 208 7.54 -2.61 -16.39
N LEU A 209 6.91 -2.37 -15.24
CA LEU A 209 6.47 -3.47 -14.35
C LEU A 209 5.29 -4.22 -14.99
N PRO A 210 5.07 -5.51 -14.65
CA PRO A 210 3.88 -6.22 -15.13
C PRO A 210 2.58 -5.44 -14.85
N TRP A 211 1.63 -5.51 -15.77
CA TRP A 211 0.30 -4.90 -15.59
C TRP A 211 -0.50 -5.64 -14.52
N GLU A 212 -1.49 -4.94 -13.98
CA GLU A 212 -2.47 -5.52 -13.05
C GLU A 212 -3.65 -6.10 -13.84
N ASP A 213 -3.70 -7.42 -13.98
CA ASP A 213 -4.80 -8.12 -14.64
C ASP A 213 -5.90 -8.42 -13.61
N LYS A 214 -6.98 -7.63 -13.62
CA LYS A 214 -8.10 -7.83 -12.69
C LYS A 214 -8.79 -9.16 -12.97
N LEU A 215 -8.82 -10.04 -11.98
CA LEU A 215 -9.40 -11.39 -12.06
C LEU A 215 -10.85 -11.41 -11.61
N CYS A 216 -11.16 -10.79 -10.49
CA CYS A 216 -12.52 -10.64 -10.01
C CYS A 216 -12.73 -9.34 -9.26
N ASP A 217 -13.98 -8.93 -9.18
CA ASP A 217 -14.44 -7.70 -8.57
C ASP A 217 -15.87 -7.94 -8.07
N ASN A 218 -16.03 -8.25 -6.79
CA ASN A 218 -17.32 -8.53 -6.17
C ASN A 218 -17.63 -7.49 -5.11
N GLU A 219 -18.41 -6.49 -5.46
CA GLU A 219 -18.80 -5.40 -4.55
C GLU A 219 -19.71 -5.89 -3.41
N GLY A 220 -20.52 -6.93 -3.63
CA GLY A 220 -21.42 -7.48 -2.61
C GLY A 220 -20.67 -8.20 -1.49
N ASP A 221 -19.56 -8.81 -1.82
CA ASP A 221 -18.66 -9.48 -0.88
C ASP A 221 -17.50 -8.58 -0.45
N GLN A 222 -17.31 -7.44 -1.08
CA GLN A 222 -16.18 -6.53 -0.90
C GLN A 222 -14.83 -7.22 -1.20
N VAL A 223 -14.80 -8.08 -2.23
CA VAL A 223 -13.61 -8.84 -2.63
C VAL A 223 -13.12 -8.35 -3.98
N VAL A 224 -11.81 -8.14 -4.08
CA VAL A 224 -11.12 -7.91 -5.36
C VAL A 224 -9.91 -8.81 -5.44
N ALA A 225 -9.68 -9.37 -6.64
CA ALA A 225 -8.45 -10.10 -6.93
C ALA A 225 -7.88 -9.68 -8.28
N TYR A 226 -6.56 -9.66 -8.36
CA TYR A 226 -5.83 -9.37 -9.59
C TYR A 226 -4.52 -10.15 -9.62
N GLN A 227 -4.07 -10.48 -10.82
CA GLN A 227 -2.77 -11.05 -11.06
C GLN A 227 -1.77 -9.96 -11.46
N ARG A 228 -0.54 -10.11 -11.03
CA ARG A 228 0.55 -9.25 -11.45
C ARG A 228 1.86 -10.06 -11.51
N GLY A 229 2.34 -10.30 -12.72
CA GLY A 229 3.45 -11.24 -12.91
C GLY A 229 3.06 -12.65 -12.48
N ASP A 230 3.82 -13.24 -11.59
CA ASP A 230 3.57 -14.56 -11.01
C ASP A 230 2.80 -14.51 -9.67
N LEU A 231 2.43 -13.32 -9.20
CA LEU A 231 1.65 -13.14 -7.99
C LEU A 231 0.18 -12.93 -8.27
N VAL A 232 -0.66 -13.57 -7.46
CA VAL A 232 -2.10 -13.29 -7.37
C VAL A 232 -2.38 -12.62 -6.05
N PHE A 233 -2.99 -11.43 -6.09
CA PHE A 233 -3.39 -10.67 -4.93
C PHE A 233 -4.89 -10.82 -4.72
N VAL A 234 -5.29 -11.14 -3.50
CA VAL A 234 -6.70 -11.29 -3.10
C VAL A 234 -6.94 -10.42 -1.88
N PHE A 235 -7.91 -9.51 -1.96
CA PHE A 235 -8.30 -8.64 -0.87
C PHE A 235 -9.76 -8.86 -0.51
N ASN A 236 -10.00 -9.21 0.74
CA ASN A 236 -11.32 -9.20 1.35
C ASN A 236 -11.43 -7.96 2.26
N TRP A 237 -12.15 -6.94 1.80
CA TRP A 237 -12.37 -5.69 2.54
C TRP A 237 -13.55 -5.78 3.49
N ASN A 238 -14.27 -6.90 3.52
CA ASN A 238 -15.42 -7.09 4.38
C ASN A 238 -15.00 -7.29 5.83
N GLY A 239 -15.43 -6.41 6.71
CA GLY A 239 -15.04 -6.44 8.12
C GLY A 239 -15.70 -7.54 8.96
N VAL A 240 -16.70 -8.26 8.41
CA VAL A 240 -17.50 -9.23 9.16
C VAL A 240 -17.63 -10.60 8.50
N LYS A 241 -17.30 -10.72 7.19
CA LYS A 241 -17.44 -11.98 6.46
C LYS A 241 -16.06 -12.57 6.15
N SER A 242 -15.89 -13.83 6.51
CA SER A 242 -14.84 -14.72 5.99
C SER A 242 -15.48 -15.73 5.05
N PHE A 243 -14.77 -16.09 4.00
CA PHE A 243 -15.28 -16.98 2.97
C PHE A 243 -14.46 -18.27 2.94
N GLU A 244 -15.14 -19.41 2.97
CA GLU A 244 -14.54 -20.71 2.73
C GLU A 244 -14.77 -21.10 1.26
N GLY A 245 -13.73 -21.58 0.57
CA GLY A 245 -13.83 -22.02 -0.81
C GLY A 245 -14.25 -20.90 -1.79
N TYR A 246 -13.78 -19.69 -1.57
CA TYR A 246 -14.05 -18.55 -2.47
C TYR A 246 -13.30 -18.72 -3.78
N GLY A 247 -14.02 -19.00 -4.86
CA GLY A 247 -13.44 -19.25 -6.18
C GLY A 247 -12.84 -17.99 -6.79
N ILE A 248 -11.54 -18.00 -7.05
CA ILE A 248 -10.84 -16.93 -7.79
C ILE A 248 -10.46 -17.46 -9.18
N PRO A 249 -10.89 -16.81 -10.27
CA PRO A 249 -10.51 -17.22 -11.63
C PRO A 249 -9.03 -16.89 -11.87
N VAL A 250 -8.20 -17.92 -11.96
CA VAL A 250 -6.75 -17.80 -12.18
C VAL A 250 -6.30 -18.74 -13.28
N PRO A 251 -5.14 -18.51 -13.93
CA PRO A 251 -4.56 -19.46 -14.86
C PRO A 251 -4.40 -20.86 -14.24
N ALA A 252 -4.53 -21.91 -15.06
CA ALA A 252 -4.39 -23.28 -14.58
C ALA A 252 -3.01 -23.49 -13.95
N GLY A 253 -2.99 -24.02 -12.72
CA GLY A 253 -1.74 -24.19 -12.00
C GLY A 253 -1.88 -24.58 -10.54
N LYS A 254 -0.74 -24.54 -9.86
CA LYS A 254 -0.57 -24.77 -8.45
C LYS A 254 -0.14 -23.45 -7.79
N TYR A 255 -0.79 -23.10 -6.71
CA TYR A 255 -0.57 -21.86 -5.99
C TYR A 255 -0.29 -22.13 -4.51
N LYS A 256 0.49 -21.25 -3.89
CA LYS A 256 0.73 -21.26 -2.46
C LYS A 256 0.64 -19.85 -1.91
N VAL A 257 0.25 -19.71 -0.66
CA VAL A 257 0.30 -18.44 0.05
C VAL A 257 1.76 -18.07 0.31
N VAL A 258 2.16 -16.86 -0.08
CA VAL A 258 3.52 -16.33 0.15
C VAL A 258 3.54 -15.11 1.06
N LEU A 259 2.39 -14.47 1.24
CA LEU A 259 2.17 -13.40 2.22
C LEU A 259 0.70 -13.40 2.62
N ASN A 260 0.44 -13.46 3.92
CA ASN A 260 -0.90 -13.40 4.49
C ASN A 260 -0.96 -12.28 5.53
N THR A 261 -1.76 -11.24 5.28
CA THR A 261 -1.91 -10.14 6.24
C THR A 261 -2.53 -10.57 7.57
N ASP A 262 -3.22 -11.73 7.60
CA ASP A 262 -3.81 -12.29 8.81
C ASP A 262 -2.89 -13.25 9.57
N ALA A 263 -1.65 -13.44 9.14
CA ALA A 263 -0.68 -14.25 9.88
C ALA A 263 -0.41 -13.65 11.27
N LYS A 264 -0.27 -14.52 12.28
CA LYS A 264 -0.07 -14.12 13.69
C LYS A 264 1.17 -13.27 13.91
N GLU A 265 2.23 -13.50 13.14
CA GLU A 265 3.46 -12.71 13.20
C GLU A 265 3.25 -11.24 12.80
N PHE A 266 2.21 -10.95 12.00
CA PHE A 266 1.79 -9.61 11.59
C PHE A 266 0.61 -9.07 12.41
N ALA A 267 0.40 -9.60 13.61
CA ALA A 267 -0.74 -9.27 14.46
C ALA A 267 -2.11 -9.58 13.84
N GLY A 268 -2.19 -10.62 13.03
CA GLY A 268 -3.43 -11.18 12.53
C GLY A 268 -3.95 -12.29 13.43
N PHE A 269 -5.14 -12.82 13.14
CA PHE A 269 -5.78 -13.87 13.89
C PHE A 269 -5.36 -15.29 13.47
N GLY A 270 -4.75 -15.42 12.27
CA GLY A 270 -4.30 -16.69 11.70
C GLY A 270 -5.46 -17.62 11.40
N LEU A 271 -6.50 -17.11 10.74
CA LEU A 271 -7.72 -17.85 10.41
C LEU A 271 -7.53 -18.81 9.24
N SER A 272 -6.49 -18.64 8.43
CA SER A 272 -6.16 -19.52 7.31
C SER A 272 -4.89 -20.32 7.57
N ASP A 273 -4.79 -21.50 6.96
CA ASP A 273 -3.58 -22.32 6.95
C ASP A 273 -2.74 -22.00 5.69
N ASP A 274 -1.69 -21.21 5.86
CA ASP A 274 -0.82 -20.77 4.80
C ASP A 274 0.08 -21.88 4.22
N THR A 275 0.07 -23.08 4.83
CA THR A 275 0.81 -24.25 4.35
C THR A 275 0.06 -25.04 3.27
N VAL A 276 -1.23 -24.76 3.10
CA VAL A 276 -2.06 -25.43 2.11
C VAL A 276 -1.66 -25.01 0.71
N GLU A 277 -1.49 -26.00 -0.18
CA GLU A 277 -1.32 -25.80 -1.60
C GLU A 277 -2.68 -25.78 -2.30
N HIS A 278 -2.90 -24.78 -3.11
CA HIS A 278 -4.13 -24.61 -3.86
C HIS A 278 -3.93 -25.02 -5.32
N PHE A 279 -4.95 -25.63 -5.92
CA PHE A 279 -4.94 -26.08 -7.29
C PHE A 279 -6.17 -25.57 -8.01
N THR A 280 -5.99 -25.15 -9.26
CA THR A 280 -7.14 -24.81 -10.09
C THR A 280 -7.99 -26.03 -10.38
N LEU A 281 -9.30 -25.88 -10.33
CA LEU A 281 -10.24 -26.93 -10.74
C LEU A 281 -10.18 -27.11 -12.28
N PRO A 282 -9.99 -28.34 -12.80
CA PRO A 282 -9.77 -28.58 -14.22
C PRO A 282 -10.87 -28.03 -15.13
N ASP A 283 -12.11 -28.06 -14.67
CA ASP A 283 -13.28 -27.73 -15.48
C ASP A 283 -13.74 -26.27 -15.33
N THR A 284 -13.25 -25.55 -14.36
CA THR A 284 -13.74 -24.20 -14.03
C THR A 284 -12.67 -23.12 -14.14
N GLY A 285 -11.39 -23.47 -14.04
CA GLY A 285 -10.30 -22.49 -13.99
C GLY A 285 -10.29 -21.64 -12.70
N TYR A 286 -11.01 -22.07 -11.66
CA TYR A 286 -11.02 -21.40 -10.38
C TYR A 286 -10.03 -22.04 -9.40
N LEU A 287 -9.45 -21.20 -8.57
CA LEU A 287 -8.60 -21.57 -7.43
C LEU A 287 -9.45 -21.81 -6.20
#